data_c8b6f2e08a9a047307cdf1d283cbbc2b
#
_entry.id   c8b6f2e08a9a047307cdf1d283cbbc2b
#
_cell.length_a   1.000
_cell.length_b   1.000
_cell.length_c   1.000
_cell.angle_alpha   90.00
_cell.angle_beta   90.00
_cell.angle_gamma   90.00
#
_symmetry.space_group_name_H-M   'P 1'
#
loop_
_entity.id
_entity.type
_entity.pdbx_description
1 polymer ?
#
loop_
_entity_poly.entity_id
_entity_poly.type
_entity_poly.pdbx_seq_one_letter_code
_entity_poly.pdbx_strand_id
1 'polypeptide(L)'
;MRIIAGKAGRTAIKVPSAVARPTTDYVRQAIFNILGERVADARVLDLFCGSGAIGLEALSRGAASCVFVDEHRQAVSVTEENLKKASLEGGRVMKSEVQAFLKRDTACYDLIFADPPYWKGYGDTDHVKSLLAFPTLPDRLAPGGHLIAEISSSQSTPESPTLRLLDRREYGSSTILIFAHPDS
;
A
#
# COMPACT_ATOMS: atom_id res chain seq x y z
N MET A 1 1.08 -14.13 10.00
CA MET A 1 0.31 -12.91 9.68
C MET A 1 -1.14 -13.27 9.41
N ARG A 2 -2.10 -12.37 9.60
CA ARG A 2 -3.54 -12.60 9.37
C ARG A 2 -4.23 -11.33 8.89
N ILE A 3 -5.39 -11.49 8.25
CA ILE A 3 -6.36 -10.41 8.03
C ILE A 3 -6.96 -10.06 9.40
N ILE A 4 -7.05 -8.76 9.74
CA ILE A 4 -7.41 -8.32 11.09
C ILE A 4 -8.93 -8.25 11.24
N ALA A 5 -9.61 -7.63 10.30
CA ALA A 5 -11.05 -7.34 10.39
C ALA A 5 -11.79 -7.56 9.06
N GLY A 6 -13.09 -7.27 9.06
CA GLY A 6 -13.95 -7.39 7.89
C GLY A 6 -14.40 -8.82 7.60
N LYS A 7 -14.92 -9.05 6.37
CA LYS A 7 -15.58 -10.32 5.97
C LYS A 7 -14.63 -11.53 5.97
N ALA A 8 -13.30 -11.32 5.83
CA ALA A 8 -12.28 -12.36 5.90
C ALA A 8 -11.41 -12.27 7.17
N GLY A 9 -11.87 -11.55 8.18
CA GLY A 9 -11.13 -11.35 9.43
C GLY A 9 -10.70 -12.67 10.07
N ARG A 10 -9.49 -12.69 10.68
CA ARG A 10 -8.79 -13.84 11.30
C ARG A 10 -8.22 -14.86 10.31
N THR A 11 -8.45 -14.73 9.00
CA THR A 11 -7.83 -15.61 8.00
C THR A 11 -6.31 -15.48 8.03
N ALA A 12 -5.62 -16.59 8.28
CA ALA A 12 -4.16 -16.63 8.24
C ALA A 12 -3.67 -16.52 6.80
N ILE A 13 -2.73 -15.62 6.53
CA ILE A 13 -2.11 -15.41 5.23
C ILE A 13 -0.63 -15.79 5.25
N LYS A 14 -0.14 -16.29 4.12
CA LYS A 14 1.26 -16.59 3.91
C LYS A 14 2.06 -15.30 3.72
N VAL A 15 3.33 -15.33 4.11
CA VAL A 15 4.30 -14.25 3.86
C VAL A 15 5.42 -14.82 3.00
N PRO A 16 5.84 -14.13 1.92
CA PRO A 16 6.97 -14.56 1.12
C PRO A 16 8.25 -14.61 1.97
N SER A 17 9.07 -15.62 1.78
CA SER A 17 10.34 -15.74 2.51
C SER A 17 11.35 -14.63 2.20
N ALA A 18 11.19 -13.97 1.05
CA ALA A 18 12.02 -12.84 0.62
C ALA A 18 11.59 -11.50 1.27
N VAL A 19 10.43 -11.44 1.93
CA VAL A 19 9.98 -10.21 2.61
C VAL A 19 10.70 -10.11 3.95
N ALA A 20 11.65 -9.19 4.03
CA ALA A 20 12.51 -9.04 5.21
C ALA A 20 11.76 -8.59 6.48
N ARG A 21 10.67 -7.82 6.33
CA ARG A 21 9.87 -7.33 7.46
C ARG A 21 8.48 -6.91 6.98
N PRO A 22 7.47 -7.75 7.17
CA PRO A 22 6.10 -7.36 6.84
C PRO A 22 5.60 -6.31 7.84
N THR A 23 4.79 -5.34 7.36
CA THR A 23 4.04 -4.40 8.19
C THR A 23 3.32 -5.15 9.31
N THR A 24 3.54 -4.76 10.55
CA THR A 24 2.97 -5.47 11.70
C THR A 24 1.44 -5.35 11.74
N ASP A 25 0.78 -6.32 12.38
CA ASP A 25 -0.67 -6.27 12.61
C ASP A 25 -1.08 -4.95 13.30
N TYR A 26 -0.24 -4.45 14.22
CA TYR A 26 -0.45 -3.20 14.94
C TYR A 26 -0.45 -1.97 14.02
N VAL A 27 0.55 -1.85 13.15
CA VAL A 27 0.65 -0.74 12.19
C VAL A 27 -0.50 -0.79 11.18
N ARG A 28 -0.82 -1.97 10.65
CA ARG A 28 -1.97 -2.14 9.75
C ARG A 28 -3.28 -1.73 10.44
N GLN A 29 -3.52 -2.18 11.68
CA GLN A 29 -4.70 -1.77 12.43
C GLN A 29 -4.77 -0.25 12.58
N ALA A 30 -3.64 0.40 12.89
CA ALA A 30 -3.57 1.86 13.02
C ALA A 30 -3.91 2.58 11.70
N ILE A 31 -3.35 2.11 10.57
CA ILE A 31 -3.65 2.65 9.24
C ILE A 31 -5.17 2.59 8.97
N PHE A 32 -5.77 1.43 9.13
CA PHE A 32 -7.20 1.26 8.85
C PHE A 32 -8.12 1.98 9.86
N ASN A 33 -7.68 2.20 11.09
CA ASN A 33 -8.40 3.04 12.05
C ASN A 33 -8.39 4.53 11.62
N ILE A 34 -7.29 5.01 11.06
CA ILE A 34 -7.20 6.39 10.54
C ILE A 34 -8.10 6.55 9.31
N LEU A 35 -8.09 5.57 8.40
CA LEU A 35 -8.88 5.62 7.17
C LEU A 35 -10.38 5.50 7.42
N GLY A 36 -10.79 4.72 8.44
CA GLY A 36 -12.18 4.56 8.81
C GLY A 36 -13.07 4.15 7.64
N GLU A 37 -14.14 4.90 7.43
CA GLU A 37 -15.16 4.64 6.39
C GLU A 37 -14.65 4.85 4.95
N ARG A 38 -13.50 5.53 4.76
CA ARG A 38 -12.91 5.73 3.43
C ARG A 38 -12.52 4.45 2.71
N VAL A 39 -12.48 3.33 3.42
CA VAL A 39 -12.13 2.02 2.86
C VAL A 39 -13.33 1.37 2.17
N ALA A 40 -14.56 1.63 2.65
CA ALA A 40 -15.76 1.08 2.06
C ALA A 40 -15.94 1.58 0.61
N ASP A 41 -16.19 0.65 -0.30
CA ASP A 41 -16.37 0.90 -1.74
C ASP A 41 -15.15 1.54 -2.46
N ALA A 42 -14.00 1.67 -1.77
CA ALA A 42 -12.80 2.26 -2.33
C ALA A 42 -12.17 1.40 -3.44
N ARG A 43 -11.64 2.07 -4.45
CA ARG A 43 -10.70 1.50 -5.43
C ARG A 43 -9.30 1.64 -4.85
N VAL A 44 -8.63 0.54 -4.63
CA VAL A 44 -7.36 0.47 -3.92
C VAL A 44 -6.22 0.08 -4.86
N LEU A 45 -5.07 0.68 -4.68
CA LEU A 45 -3.80 0.28 -5.28
C LEU A 45 -2.80 -0.03 -4.16
N ASP A 46 -2.31 -1.26 -4.12
CA ASP A 46 -1.32 -1.75 -3.15
C ASP A 46 0.03 -1.94 -3.85
N LEU A 47 0.89 -0.93 -3.74
CA LEU A 47 2.23 -0.90 -4.33
C LEU A 47 3.23 -1.56 -3.39
N PHE A 48 4.17 -2.34 -3.93
CA PHE A 48 5.10 -3.17 -3.16
C PHE A 48 4.37 -4.17 -2.27
N CYS A 49 3.32 -4.82 -2.82
CA CYS A 49 2.31 -5.52 -2.03
C CYS A 49 2.82 -6.72 -1.20
N GLY A 50 3.97 -7.30 -1.55
CA GLY A 50 4.60 -8.40 -0.80
C GLY A 50 3.67 -9.60 -0.60
N SER A 51 3.10 -9.74 0.60
CA SER A 51 2.10 -10.78 0.91
C SER A 51 0.67 -10.38 0.53
N GLY A 52 0.45 -9.15 0.09
CA GLY A 52 -0.86 -8.57 -0.14
C GLY A 52 -1.61 -8.17 1.15
N ALA A 53 -0.94 -8.13 2.29
CA ALA A 53 -1.60 -7.98 3.59
C ALA A 53 -2.44 -6.71 3.72
N ILE A 54 -1.99 -5.59 3.14
CA ILE A 54 -2.70 -4.31 3.18
C ILE A 54 -3.91 -4.33 2.25
N GLY A 55 -3.72 -4.69 0.99
CA GLY A 55 -4.83 -4.77 0.04
C GLY A 55 -5.87 -5.82 0.39
N LEU A 56 -5.46 -6.98 0.94
CA LEU A 56 -6.37 -8.00 1.47
C LEU A 56 -7.20 -7.47 2.65
N GLU A 57 -6.57 -6.72 3.55
CA GLU A 57 -7.28 -6.05 4.65
C GLU A 57 -8.31 -5.05 4.12
N ALA A 58 -7.93 -4.24 3.10
CA ALA A 58 -8.85 -3.30 2.45
C ALA A 58 -10.06 -4.01 1.84
N LEU A 59 -9.84 -5.06 1.04
CA LEU A 59 -10.92 -5.87 0.45
C LEU A 59 -11.80 -6.52 1.52
N SER A 60 -11.20 -7.02 2.60
CA SER A 60 -11.92 -7.60 3.72
C SER A 60 -12.83 -6.60 4.43
N ARG A 61 -12.42 -5.33 4.49
CA ARG A 61 -13.17 -4.21 5.09
C ARG A 61 -14.16 -3.55 4.13
N GLY A 62 -14.32 -4.06 2.92
CA GLY A 62 -15.34 -3.63 1.97
C GLY A 62 -14.87 -2.73 0.84
N ALA A 63 -13.56 -2.65 0.57
CA ALA A 63 -13.09 -2.01 -0.66
C ALA A 63 -13.70 -2.70 -1.89
N ALA A 64 -14.07 -1.92 -2.90
CA ALA A 64 -14.69 -2.43 -4.12
C ALA A 64 -13.69 -3.22 -4.97
N SER A 65 -12.45 -2.76 -5.02
CA SER A 65 -11.38 -3.43 -5.76
C SER A 65 -10.01 -3.12 -5.19
N CYS A 66 -9.05 -4.01 -5.47
CA CYS A 66 -7.64 -3.77 -5.16
C CYS A 66 -6.74 -4.30 -6.28
N VAL A 67 -5.88 -3.43 -6.80
CA VAL A 67 -4.78 -3.83 -7.67
C VAL A 67 -3.53 -3.96 -6.82
N PHE A 68 -2.95 -5.16 -6.81
CA PHE A 68 -1.72 -5.49 -6.10
C PHE A 68 -0.56 -5.46 -7.09
N VAL A 69 0.51 -4.74 -6.79
CA VAL A 69 1.68 -4.61 -7.66
C VAL A 69 2.94 -4.98 -6.91
N ASP A 70 3.70 -5.92 -7.46
CA ASP A 70 5.03 -6.28 -6.97
C ASP A 70 5.89 -6.78 -8.13
N GLU A 71 7.19 -6.52 -8.08
CA GLU A 71 8.13 -7.01 -9.10
C GLU A 71 8.55 -8.47 -8.85
N HIS A 72 8.49 -8.93 -7.61
CA HIS A 72 8.96 -10.25 -7.21
C HIS A 72 7.92 -11.33 -7.50
N ARG A 73 8.31 -12.32 -8.29
CA ARG A 73 7.42 -13.44 -8.64
C ARG A 73 6.84 -14.17 -7.41
N GLN A 74 7.63 -14.30 -6.34
CA GLN A 74 7.18 -14.97 -5.12
C GLN A 74 6.10 -14.16 -4.40
N ALA A 75 6.23 -12.83 -4.35
CA ALA A 75 5.22 -11.94 -3.77
C ALA A 75 3.89 -12.06 -4.53
N VAL A 76 3.94 -11.98 -5.86
CA VAL A 76 2.78 -12.16 -6.73
C VAL A 76 2.08 -13.49 -6.47
N SER A 77 2.81 -14.62 -6.51
CA SER A 77 2.24 -15.94 -6.27
C SER A 77 1.61 -16.08 -4.88
N VAL A 78 2.28 -15.57 -3.85
CA VAL A 78 1.77 -15.62 -2.47
C VAL A 78 0.52 -14.75 -2.31
N THR A 79 0.47 -13.57 -2.93
CA THR A 79 -0.71 -12.69 -2.90
C THR A 79 -1.91 -13.35 -3.59
N GLU A 80 -1.72 -14.00 -4.75
CA GLU A 80 -2.76 -14.77 -5.43
C GLU A 80 -3.30 -15.93 -4.57
N GLU A 81 -2.40 -16.69 -3.92
CA GLU A 81 -2.79 -17.75 -2.99
C GLU A 81 -3.58 -17.21 -1.80
N ASN A 82 -3.17 -16.08 -1.24
CA ASN A 82 -3.84 -15.43 -0.11
C ASN A 82 -5.23 -14.91 -0.49
N LEU A 83 -5.38 -14.28 -1.67
CA LEU A 83 -6.67 -13.85 -2.22
C LEU A 83 -7.65 -15.03 -2.32
N LYS A 84 -7.19 -16.13 -2.94
CA LYS A 84 -7.99 -17.35 -3.09
C LYS A 84 -8.37 -17.94 -1.72
N LYS A 85 -7.41 -18.05 -0.80
CA LYS A 85 -7.64 -18.60 0.54
C LYS A 85 -8.62 -17.77 1.35
N ALA A 86 -8.55 -16.45 1.23
CA ALA A 86 -9.46 -15.54 1.92
C ALA A 86 -10.84 -15.43 1.24
N SER A 87 -11.04 -16.04 0.07
CA SER A 87 -12.26 -15.94 -0.74
C SER A 87 -12.66 -14.47 -0.98
N LEU A 88 -11.67 -13.62 -1.24
CA LEU A 88 -11.89 -12.20 -1.50
C LEU A 88 -11.98 -11.95 -3.01
N GLU A 89 -13.05 -11.29 -3.41
CA GLU A 89 -13.28 -10.84 -4.78
C GLU A 89 -12.77 -9.41 -4.96
N GLY A 90 -12.65 -8.97 -6.24
CA GLY A 90 -12.20 -7.62 -6.59
C GLY A 90 -10.69 -7.42 -6.56
N GLY A 91 -9.90 -8.44 -6.24
CA GLY A 91 -8.44 -8.39 -6.27
C GLY A 91 -7.86 -8.72 -7.64
N ARG A 92 -6.88 -7.94 -8.09
CA ARG A 92 -6.08 -8.20 -9.30
C ARG A 92 -4.59 -8.08 -8.99
N VAL A 93 -3.83 -9.14 -9.21
CA VAL A 93 -2.39 -9.14 -8.93
C VAL A 93 -1.60 -8.92 -10.22
N MET A 94 -0.63 -8.01 -10.17
CA MET A 94 0.20 -7.60 -11.29
C MET A 94 1.67 -7.75 -10.96
N LYS A 95 2.39 -8.56 -11.76
CA LYS A 95 3.85 -8.59 -11.70
C LYS A 95 4.41 -7.41 -12.49
N SER A 96 4.89 -6.39 -11.83
CA SER A 96 5.52 -5.23 -12.45
C SER A 96 6.40 -4.49 -11.44
N GLU A 97 7.41 -3.83 -11.94
CA GLU A 97 8.08 -2.74 -11.23
C GLU A 97 7.09 -1.57 -11.11
N VAL A 98 7.10 -0.87 -9.97
CA VAL A 98 6.09 0.13 -9.61
C VAL A 98 6.03 1.29 -10.60
N GLN A 99 7.18 1.87 -10.98
CA GLN A 99 7.19 2.99 -11.93
C GLN A 99 6.76 2.55 -13.33
N ALA A 100 7.13 1.33 -13.75
CA ALA A 100 6.69 0.77 -15.03
C ALA A 100 5.18 0.51 -15.05
N PHE A 101 4.60 0.10 -13.92
CA PHE A 101 3.15 -0.01 -13.76
C PHE A 101 2.49 1.36 -13.87
N LEU A 102 2.91 2.34 -13.07
CA LEU A 102 2.32 3.68 -13.04
C LEU A 102 2.39 4.43 -14.38
N LYS A 103 3.41 4.14 -15.22
CA LYS A 103 3.50 4.69 -16.58
C LYS A 103 2.41 4.20 -17.53
N ARG A 104 1.95 2.96 -17.34
CA ARG A 104 0.97 2.30 -18.22
C ARG A 104 -0.44 2.35 -17.70
N ASP A 105 -0.58 2.42 -16.39
CA ASP A 105 -1.87 2.45 -15.74
C ASP A 105 -2.52 3.81 -15.94
N THR A 106 -3.83 3.81 -16.22
CA THR A 106 -4.63 5.02 -16.40
C THR A 106 -5.79 5.12 -15.41
N ALA A 107 -5.89 4.14 -14.51
CA ALA A 107 -6.94 4.13 -13.50
C ALA A 107 -6.66 5.16 -12.40
N CYS A 108 -7.73 5.64 -11.76
CA CYS A 108 -7.67 6.45 -10.56
C CYS A 108 -8.13 5.64 -9.36
N TYR A 109 -7.45 5.84 -8.23
CA TYR A 109 -7.66 5.11 -6.99
C TYR A 109 -8.05 6.06 -5.87
N ASP A 110 -8.93 5.60 -5.00
CA ASP A 110 -9.35 6.35 -3.82
C ASP A 110 -8.29 6.21 -2.71
N LEU A 111 -7.62 5.05 -2.66
CA LEU A 111 -6.53 4.78 -1.74
C LEU A 111 -5.35 4.13 -2.48
N ILE A 112 -4.16 4.70 -2.32
CA ILE A 112 -2.89 4.11 -2.76
C ILE A 112 -2.05 3.80 -1.53
N PHE A 113 -1.62 2.55 -1.37
CA PHE A 113 -0.68 2.15 -0.33
C PHE A 113 0.70 1.92 -0.93
N ALA A 114 1.73 2.32 -0.19
CA ALA A 114 3.12 2.10 -0.55
C ALA A 114 3.93 1.71 0.70
N ASP A 115 4.26 0.42 0.81
CA ASP A 115 5.08 -0.15 1.87
C ASP A 115 6.33 -0.82 1.28
N PRO A 116 7.27 -0.02 0.70
CA PRO A 116 8.48 -0.55 0.11
C PRO A 116 9.47 -1.04 1.17
N PRO A 117 10.49 -1.83 0.78
CA PRO A 117 11.63 -2.10 1.64
C PRO A 117 12.24 -0.78 2.15
N TYR A 118 12.59 -0.75 3.46
CA TYR A 118 13.15 0.46 4.05
C TYR A 118 14.47 0.86 3.39
N TRP A 119 14.59 2.14 3.14
CA TRP A 119 15.84 2.76 2.69
C TRP A 119 16.93 2.63 3.75
N LYS A 120 18.11 2.11 3.36
CA LYS A 120 19.23 1.81 4.25
C LYS A 120 20.34 2.88 4.22
N GLY A 121 20.17 3.93 3.43
CA GLY A 121 21.13 5.03 3.34
C GLY A 121 21.80 5.13 1.96
N TYR A 122 22.97 5.78 1.92
CA TYR A 122 23.67 6.05 0.67
C TYR A 122 23.93 4.79 -0.15
N GLY A 123 23.61 4.85 -1.43
CA GLY A 123 23.72 3.72 -2.38
C GLY A 123 22.48 2.83 -2.48
N ASP A 124 21.46 3.04 -1.63
CA ASP A 124 20.18 2.34 -1.71
C ASP A 124 19.10 3.25 -2.33
N THR A 125 18.07 2.66 -2.91
CA THR A 125 16.96 3.39 -3.51
C THR A 125 15.94 3.81 -2.46
N ASP A 126 15.70 5.11 -2.33
CA ASP A 126 14.55 5.62 -1.58
C ASP A 126 13.29 5.52 -2.46
N HIS A 127 12.57 4.40 -2.30
CA HIS A 127 11.40 4.10 -3.10
C HIS A 127 10.24 5.08 -2.85
N VAL A 128 10.03 5.54 -1.60
CA VAL A 128 8.97 6.50 -1.29
C VAL A 128 9.27 7.86 -1.91
N LYS A 129 10.50 8.34 -1.78
CA LYS A 129 10.92 9.58 -2.43
C LYS A 129 10.78 9.51 -3.94
N SER A 130 11.20 8.39 -4.55
CA SER A 130 11.08 8.16 -6.00
C SER A 130 9.62 8.09 -6.45
N LEU A 131 8.74 7.49 -5.65
CA LEU A 131 7.31 7.45 -5.90
C LEU A 131 6.70 8.85 -5.86
N LEU A 132 6.98 9.62 -4.81
CA LEU A 132 6.45 10.98 -4.62
C LEU A 132 6.91 11.96 -5.71
N ALA A 133 8.08 11.73 -6.29
CA ALA A 133 8.61 12.50 -7.42
C ALA A 133 8.06 12.03 -8.78
N PHE A 134 7.24 10.96 -8.82
CA PHE A 134 6.75 10.41 -10.07
C PHE A 134 5.68 11.33 -10.68
N PRO A 135 5.88 11.86 -11.91
CA PRO A 135 5.08 12.97 -12.44
C PRO A 135 3.58 12.67 -12.57
N THR A 136 3.23 11.42 -12.89
CA THR A 136 1.83 11.03 -13.08
C THR A 136 1.18 10.42 -11.84
N LEU A 137 1.85 10.44 -10.69
CA LEU A 137 1.27 9.93 -9.45
C LEU A 137 -0.01 10.67 -9.03
N PRO A 138 -0.09 12.02 -9.12
CA PRO A 138 -1.34 12.71 -8.81
C PRO A 138 -2.52 12.26 -9.68
N ASP A 139 -2.27 11.97 -10.98
CA ASP A 139 -3.30 11.49 -11.90
C ASP A 139 -3.83 10.09 -11.53
N ARG A 140 -3.12 9.37 -10.65
CA ARG A 140 -3.55 8.05 -10.15
C ARG A 140 -4.40 8.16 -8.88
N LEU A 141 -4.44 9.31 -8.24
CA LEU A 141 -5.34 9.58 -7.11
C LEU A 141 -6.64 10.20 -7.60
N ALA A 142 -7.76 9.65 -7.16
CA ALA A 142 -9.06 10.28 -7.34
C ALA A 142 -9.13 11.60 -6.52
N PRO A 143 -9.97 12.56 -6.91
CA PRO A 143 -10.28 13.70 -6.06
C PRO A 143 -10.70 13.25 -4.65
N GLY A 144 -10.07 13.81 -3.61
CA GLY A 144 -10.25 13.33 -2.23
C GLY A 144 -9.52 12.03 -1.88
N GLY A 145 -8.78 11.45 -2.82
CA GLY A 145 -7.99 10.24 -2.60
C GLY A 145 -6.74 10.47 -1.75
N HIS A 146 -6.25 9.39 -1.16
CA HIS A 146 -5.10 9.42 -0.25
C HIS A 146 -4.03 8.42 -0.67
N LEU A 147 -2.76 8.87 -0.59
CA LEU A 147 -1.59 7.98 -0.61
C LEU A 147 -1.11 7.76 0.82
N ILE A 148 -1.00 6.52 1.21
CA ILE A 148 -0.50 6.08 2.51
C ILE A 148 0.85 5.40 2.29
N ALA A 149 1.93 6.00 2.77
CA ALA A 149 3.28 5.46 2.63
C ALA A 149 3.89 5.10 3.99
N GLU A 150 4.61 3.98 4.04
CA GLU A 150 5.41 3.59 5.20
C GLU A 150 6.89 3.87 4.94
N ILE A 151 7.56 4.50 5.92
CA ILE A 151 9.01 4.70 5.95
C ILE A 151 9.57 4.27 7.30
N SER A 152 10.89 4.10 7.40
CA SER A 152 11.56 3.93 8.70
C SER A 152 11.39 5.19 9.54
N SER A 153 11.19 5.04 10.86
CA SER A 153 11.13 6.17 11.80
C SER A 153 12.44 6.97 11.86
N SER A 154 13.56 6.36 11.47
CA SER A 154 14.86 7.04 11.36
C SER A 154 15.04 7.85 10.06
N GLN A 155 14.13 7.69 9.10
CA GLN A 155 14.19 8.40 7.82
C GLN A 155 13.49 9.76 7.92
N SER A 156 14.10 10.78 7.31
CA SER A 156 13.43 12.07 7.15
C SER A 156 12.21 11.93 6.23
N THR A 157 11.17 12.68 6.54
CA THR A 157 9.97 12.72 5.69
C THR A 157 10.31 13.24 4.30
N PRO A 158 10.13 12.46 3.23
CA PRO A 158 10.36 12.93 1.88
C PRO A 158 9.30 13.97 1.49
N GLU A 159 9.72 15.01 0.81
CA GLU A 159 8.81 16.00 0.24
C GLU A 159 8.19 15.47 -1.05
N SER A 160 6.94 15.87 -1.29
CA SER A 160 6.26 15.65 -2.56
C SER A 160 6.12 16.96 -3.32
N PRO A 161 6.50 17.02 -4.61
CA PRO A 161 6.30 18.22 -5.42
C PRO A 161 4.83 18.45 -5.79
N THR A 162 3.98 17.42 -5.66
CA THR A 162 2.63 17.40 -6.24
C THR A 162 1.53 17.01 -5.26
N LEU A 163 1.86 16.29 -4.19
CA LEU A 163 0.89 15.86 -3.17
C LEU A 163 1.11 16.63 -1.88
N ARG A 164 0.04 16.89 -1.16
CA ARG A 164 0.09 17.58 0.14
C ARG A 164 0.17 16.54 1.27
N LEU A 165 1.19 16.64 2.12
CA LEU A 165 1.27 15.85 3.35
C LEU A 165 0.18 16.32 4.33
N LEU A 166 -0.71 15.39 4.71
CA LEU A 166 -1.80 15.65 5.67
C LEU A 166 -1.42 15.23 7.08
N ASP A 167 -0.76 14.08 7.23
CA ASP A 167 -0.51 13.50 8.54
C ASP A 167 0.79 12.70 8.53
N ARG A 168 1.48 12.66 9.68
CA ARG A 168 2.69 11.89 9.94
C ARG A 168 2.60 11.27 11.34
N ARG A 169 2.60 9.95 11.40
CA ARG A 169 2.47 9.22 12.67
C ARG A 169 3.55 8.16 12.82
N GLU A 170 4.17 8.14 13.99
CA GLU A 170 5.20 7.17 14.33
C GLU A 170 4.62 5.99 15.11
N TYR A 171 5.02 4.78 14.72
CA TYR A 171 4.66 3.53 15.34
C TYR A 171 5.90 2.66 15.52
N GLY A 172 6.63 2.88 16.61
CA GLY A 172 7.89 2.19 16.86
C GLY A 172 8.95 2.53 15.81
N SER A 173 9.35 1.55 15.00
CA SER A 173 10.33 1.75 13.92
C SER A 173 9.72 2.11 12.58
N SER A 174 8.40 2.26 12.49
CA SER A 174 7.66 2.65 11.30
C SER A 174 7.09 4.05 11.44
N THR A 175 7.09 4.81 10.36
CA THR A 175 6.36 6.08 10.25
C THR A 175 5.40 5.99 9.08
N ILE A 176 4.14 6.31 9.33
CA ILE A 176 3.08 6.38 8.33
C ILE A 176 2.91 7.82 7.90
N LEU A 177 2.99 8.04 6.61
CA LEU A 177 2.76 9.31 5.94
C LEU A 177 1.46 9.23 5.15
N ILE A 178 0.59 10.23 5.31
CA ILE A 178 -0.65 10.33 4.55
C ILE A 178 -0.60 11.59 3.71
N PHE A 179 -0.66 11.40 2.40
CA PHE A 179 -0.72 12.48 1.44
C PHE A 179 -2.11 12.54 0.81
N ALA A 180 -2.54 13.74 0.46
CA ALA A 180 -3.79 13.97 -0.27
C ALA A 180 -3.52 14.38 -1.71
N HIS A 181 -4.54 14.21 -2.54
CA HIS A 181 -4.60 14.82 -3.86
C HIS A 181 -4.43 16.35 -3.73
N PRO A 182 -3.74 17.02 -4.65
CA PRO A 182 -3.50 18.47 -4.56
C PRO A 182 -4.78 19.32 -4.51
N ASP A 183 -5.86 18.83 -5.15
CA ASP A 183 -7.16 19.50 -5.23
C ASP A 183 -8.14 19.09 -4.10
N SER A 184 -7.63 18.53 -3.00
CA SER A 184 -8.45 18.06 -1.87
C SER A 184 -8.45 19.03 -0.70
#